data_6bb549be16e8b9cc89eebf1b5c7cf187
#
_entry.id   6bb549be16e8b9cc89eebf1b5c7cf187
#
_cell.length_a   1.000
_cell.length_b   1.000
_cell.length_c   1.000
_cell.angle_alpha   90.00
_cell.angle_beta   90.00
_cell.angle_gamma   90.00
#
_symmetry.space_group_name_H-M   'P 1'
#
loop_
_entity.id
_entity.type
_entity.pdbx_description
1 polymer ?
#
loop_
_entity_poly.entity_id
_entity_poly.type
_entity_poly.pdbx_seq_one_letter_code
_entity_poly.pdbx_strand_id
1 'polypeptide(L)'
;LDKVTTSMTINSPAAMTWAMYIANAENRGIPKSNLGGTIQNDILKEYIAQKEYIFPPNPSMRLVTDTVEFGTKNMPKWNTISISGYHMQEAGSTAVQELAFTLADGYAYADWAIERGLNIDDFAPRFSFFFNAHNDFFEEIAKYRAARRIWARDMKYKYGAKDPRSMTLRFHTQTAGCSLTAQQPEINIVRAVSYTHLTLPTNGTV
;
A
#
# COMPACT_ATOMS: atom_id res chain seq x y z
N LEU A 1 -17.89 0.04 14.88
CA LEU A 1 -16.67 0.35 14.16
C LEU A 1 -15.48 -0.50 14.63
N ASP A 2 -15.37 -0.72 15.95
CA ASP A 2 -14.30 -1.51 16.59
C ASP A 2 -14.39 -3.04 16.35
N LYS A 3 -15.52 -3.53 15.85
CA LYS A 3 -15.77 -4.97 15.56
C LYS A 3 -15.52 -5.34 14.09
N VAL A 4 -15.20 -4.40 13.26
CA VAL A 4 -14.94 -4.56 11.82
C VAL A 4 -13.71 -3.75 11.42
N THR A 5 -13.06 -4.16 10.35
CA THR A 5 -12.00 -3.36 9.71
C THR A 5 -12.58 -2.64 8.50
N THR A 6 -12.15 -1.40 8.27
CA THR A 6 -12.60 -0.57 7.15
C THR A 6 -11.44 -0.24 6.25
N SER A 7 -11.53 -0.61 4.97
CA SER A 7 -10.55 -0.21 3.96
C SER A 7 -11.15 0.84 3.05
N MET A 8 -10.41 1.94 2.84
CA MET A 8 -10.85 3.09 2.04
C MET A 8 -9.88 3.32 0.89
N THR A 9 -10.38 3.22 -0.34
CA THR A 9 -9.64 3.62 -1.54
C THR A 9 -9.75 5.13 -1.70
N ILE A 10 -8.95 5.87 -0.94
CA ILE A 10 -8.98 7.32 -0.90
C ILE A 10 -7.56 7.88 -0.78
N ASN A 11 -7.23 8.92 -1.54
CA ASN A 11 -5.88 9.46 -1.67
C ASN A 11 -5.81 10.94 -1.31
N SER A 12 -6.00 11.87 -2.23
CA SER A 12 -5.89 13.32 -1.93
C SER A 12 -6.75 13.78 -0.74
N PRO A 13 -8.05 13.38 -0.61
CA PRO A 13 -8.88 13.71 0.54
C PRO A 13 -8.74 12.72 1.72
N ALA A 14 -7.72 11.86 1.74
CA ALA A 14 -7.59 10.80 2.73
C ALA A 14 -7.58 11.31 4.18
N ALA A 15 -6.81 12.34 4.46
CA ALA A 15 -6.71 12.92 5.80
C ALA A 15 -8.07 13.42 6.31
N MET A 16 -8.85 14.10 5.45
CA MET A 16 -10.15 14.65 5.81
C MET A 16 -11.19 13.55 6.03
N THR A 17 -11.25 12.57 5.13
CA THR A 17 -12.21 11.46 5.26
C THR A 17 -11.88 10.58 6.47
N TRP A 18 -10.59 10.36 6.72
CA TRP A 18 -10.18 9.61 7.90
C TRP A 18 -10.49 10.35 9.20
N ALA A 19 -10.30 11.68 9.23
CA ALA A 19 -10.71 12.52 10.36
C ALA A 19 -12.22 12.41 10.65
N MET A 20 -13.06 12.42 9.62
CA MET A 20 -14.52 12.21 9.77
C MET A 20 -14.84 10.82 10.35
N TYR A 21 -14.12 9.78 9.91
CA TYR A 21 -14.27 8.42 10.45
C TYR A 21 -13.90 8.35 11.92
N ILE A 22 -12.80 8.99 12.31
CA ILE A 22 -12.34 9.07 13.70
C ILE A 22 -13.35 9.86 14.57
N ALA A 23 -13.81 11.01 14.10
CA ALA A 23 -14.80 11.81 14.80
C ALA A 23 -16.12 11.04 15.03
N ASN A 24 -16.57 10.25 14.03
CA ASN A 24 -17.73 9.38 14.20
C ASN A 24 -17.50 8.29 15.27
N ALA A 25 -16.30 7.74 15.37
CA ALA A 25 -15.96 6.78 16.41
C ALA A 25 -15.95 7.44 17.80
N GLU A 26 -15.33 8.61 17.92
CA GLU A 26 -15.29 9.40 19.16
C GLU A 26 -16.69 9.77 19.66
N ASN A 27 -17.57 10.24 18.76
CA ASN A 27 -18.98 10.54 19.07
C ASN A 27 -19.76 9.30 19.56
N ARG A 28 -19.30 8.12 19.25
CA ARG A 28 -19.88 6.84 19.69
C ARG A 28 -19.17 6.27 20.93
N GLY A 29 -18.24 6.99 21.53
CA GLY A 29 -17.45 6.53 22.67
C GLY A 29 -16.48 5.41 22.35
N ILE A 30 -16.09 5.22 21.09
CA ILE A 30 -15.15 4.18 20.68
C ILE A 30 -13.74 4.74 20.64
N PRO A 31 -12.81 4.21 21.45
CA PRO A 31 -11.42 4.65 21.43
C PRO A 31 -10.78 4.42 20.05
N LYS A 32 -10.10 5.44 19.53
CA LYS A 32 -9.41 5.33 18.23
C LYS A 32 -8.34 4.23 18.15
N SER A 33 -7.74 3.87 19.27
CA SER A 33 -6.81 2.74 19.37
C SER A 33 -7.43 1.37 19.07
N ASN A 34 -8.76 1.26 19.15
CA ASN A 34 -9.49 0.04 18.83
C ASN A 34 -9.87 -0.06 17.36
N LEU A 35 -9.80 1.04 16.62
CA LEU A 35 -10.14 1.08 15.20
C LEU A 35 -9.07 0.39 14.37
N GLY A 36 -9.49 -0.50 13.47
CA GLY A 36 -8.63 -1.19 12.52
C GLY A 36 -9.07 -0.94 11.09
N GLY A 37 -8.13 -0.83 10.18
CA GLY A 37 -8.43 -0.60 8.79
C GLY A 37 -7.24 -0.14 7.97
N THR A 38 -7.53 0.39 6.79
CA THR A 38 -6.53 0.91 5.86
C THR A 38 -7.10 2.12 5.13
N ILE A 39 -6.31 3.18 5.01
CA ILE A 39 -6.50 4.21 3.99
C ILE A 39 -5.43 4.03 2.91
N GLN A 40 -5.79 4.16 1.64
CA GLN A 40 -4.82 4.02 0.55
C GLN A 40 -3.77 5.12 0.63
N ASN A 41 -4.17 6.38 0.63
CA ASN A 41 -3.33 7.53 0.99
C ASN A 41 -2.00 7.62 0.21
N ASP A 42 -1.99 7.08 -1.00
CA ASP A 42 -0.83 7.05 -1.88
C ASP A 42 -0.93 8.19 -2.90
N ILE A 43 -0.38 9.34 -2.55
CA ILE A 43 -0.48 10.53 -3.40
C ILE A 43 0.50 10.49 -4.57
N LEU A 44 1.66 9.83 -4.44
CA LEU A 44 2.65 9.79 -5.50
C LEU A 44 2.11 9.07 -6.74
N LYS A 45 1.40 7.95 -6.56
CA LYS A 45 0.75 7.27 -7.69
C LYS A 45 -0.30 8.14 -8.39
N GLU A 46 -0.94 9.07 -7.69
CA GLU A 46 -1.91 9.98 -8.29
C GLU A 46 -1.23 10.91 -9.30
N TYR A 47 -0.03 11.42 -8.97
CA TYR A 47 0.75 12.20 -9.93
C TYR A 47 1.26 11.36 -11.09
N ILE A 48 1.65 10.11 -10.84
CA ILE A 48 2.26 9.23 -11.84
C ILE A 48 1.20 8.65 -12.79
N ALA A 49 0.10 8.12 -12.25
CA ALA A 49 -0.82 7.27 -13.01
C ALA A 49 -2.25 7.81 -13.15
N GLN A 50 -2.87 8.30 -12.07
CA GLN A 50 -4.30 8.64 -12.07
C GLN A 50 -4.60 10.12 -12.29
N LYS A 51 -3.67 11.01 -11.92
CA LYS A 51 -3.81 12.48 -12.02
C LYS A 51 -4.97 13.05 -11.19
N GLU A 52 -5.30 12.41 -10.08
CA GLU A 52 -6.37 12.80 -9.15
C GLU A 52 -5.81 13.40 -7.87
N TYR A 53 -5.26 14.59 -7.96
CA TYR A 53 -4.67 15.31 -6.83
C TYR A 53 -5.30 16.68 -6.63
N ILE A 54 -5.29 17.16 -5.38
CA ILE A 54 -5.85 18.46 -4.98
C ILE A 54 -4.72 19.49 -4.76
N PHE A 55 -3.63 19.07 -4.13
CA PHE A 55 -2.52 19.94 -3.73
C PHE A 55 -1.25 19.63 -4.52
N PRO A 56 -0.30 20.60 -4.59
CA PRO A 56 1.04 20.33 -5.14
C PRO A 56 1.79 19.22 -4.38
N PRO A 57 2.88 18.64 -4.93
CA PRO A 57 3.57 17.49 -4.34
C PRO A 57 4.00 17.66 -2.89
N ASN A 58 4.72 18.73 -2.53
CA ASN A 58 5.22 18.92 -1.18
C ASN A 58 4.11 19.06 -0.11
N PRO A 59 3.07 19.89 -0.29
CA PRO A 59 1.93 19.90 0.63
C PRO A 59 1.21 18.56 0.72
N SER A 60 1.09 17.82 -0.37
CA SER A 60 0.49 16.49 -0.39
C SER A 60 1.32 15.49 0.42
N MET A 61 2.63 15.47 0.23
CA MET A 61 3.55 14.61 1.01
C MET A 61 3.52 14.95 2.49
N ARG A 62 3.41 16.25 2.84
CA ARG A 62 3.23 16.66 4.24
C ARG A 62 1.96 16.05 4.84
N LEU A 63 0.82 16.12 4.15
CA LEU A 63 -0.44 15.55 4.63
C LEU A 63 -0.35 14.03 4.82
N VAL A 64 0.28 13.33 3.88
CA VAL A 64 0.52 11.89 4.02
C VAL A 64 1.39 11.60 5.23
N THR A 65 2.48 12.33 5.41
CA THR A 65 3.38 12.14 6.56
C THR A 65 2.68 12.45 7.88
N ASP A 66 1.84 13.49 7.94
CA ASP A 66 1.03 13.83 9.12
C ASP A 66 0.08 12.68 9.49
N THR A 67 -0.54 12.03 8.50
CA THR A 67 -1.41 10.86 8.75
C THR A 67 -0.62 9.62 9.19
N VAL A 68 0.56 9.39 8.63
CA VAL A 68 1.46 8.31 9.06
C VAL A 68 1.88 8.51 10.52
N GLU A 69 2.32 9.71 10.88
CA GLU A 69 2.69 10.06 12.25
C GLU A 69 1.52 9.90 13.22
N PHE A 70 0.37 10.45 12.89
CA PHE A 70 -0.83 10.35 13.72
C PHE A 70 -1.26 8.89 13.93
N GLY A 71 -1.31 8.09 12.86
CA GLY A 71 -1.69 6.69 12.92
C GLY A 71 -0.72 5.85 13.74
N THR A 72 0.58 6.07 13.57
CA THR A 72 1.62 5.40 14.34
C THR A 72 1.46 5.65 15.84
N LYS A 73 1.20 6.88 16.23
CA LYS A 73 1.07 7.27 17.64
C LYS A 73 -0.28 6.90 18.28
N ASN A 74 -1.37 6.92 17.52
CA ASN A 74 -2.73 6.88 18.08
C ASN A 74 -3.56 5.67 17.66
N MET A 75 -3.24 5.01 16.54
CA MET A 75 -4.07 3.98 15.93
C MET A 75 -3.23 2.76 15.51
N PRO A 76 -2.72 1.98 16.46
CA PRO A 76 -1.73 0.92 16.21
C PRO A 76 -2.25 -0.23 15.33
N LYS A 77 -3.58 -0.33 15.14
CA LYS A 77 -4.21 -1.34 14.27
C LYS A 77 -4.51 -0.83 12.87
N TRP A 78 -4.18 0.44 12.58
CA TRP A 78 -4.49 1.06 11.29
C TRP A 78 -3.30 1.04 10.34
N ASN A 79 -3.52 0.67 9.08
CA ASN A 79 -2.54 0.83 8.02
C ASN A 79 -2.73 2.21 7.39
N THR A 80 -1.77 3.08 7.58
CA THR A 80 -1.84 4.49 7.21
C THR A 80 -1.60 4.74 5.73
N ILE A 81 -1.09 3.73 5.01
CA ILE A 81 -0.82 3.82 3.59
C ILE A 81 -0.91 2.45 2.92
N SER A 82 -1.33 2.44 1.66
CA SER A 82 -1.24 1.29 0.75
C SER A 82 -0.61 1.77 -0.57
N ILE A 83 0.67 1.52 -0.73
CA ILE A 83 1.49 2.01 -1.84
C ILE A 83 1.22 1.18 -3.08
N SER A 84 0.75 1.82 -4.16
CA SER A 84 0.05 1.13 -5.23
C SER A 84 0.78 1.17 -6.56
N GLY A 85 1.30 0.03 -7.00
CA GLY A 85 1.80 -0.20 -8.36
C GLY A 85 0.70 -0.55 -9.37
N TYR A 86 -0.42 -1.10 -8.90
CA TYR A 86 -1.53 -1.53 -9.75
C TYR A 86 -1.91 -0.49 -10.81
N HIS A 87 -2.09 0.75 -10.40
CA HIS A 87 -2.53 1.84 -11.27
C HIS A 87 -1.46 2.22 -12.31
N MET A 88 -0.19 2.07 -11.96
CA MET A 88 0.92 2.34 -12.89
C MET A 88 0.94 1.31 -14.01
N GLN A 89 0.71 0.04 -13.70
CA GLN A 89 0.65 -1.00 -14.73
C GLN A 89 -0.62 -0.87 -15.60
N GLU A 90 -1.77 -0.55 -15.03
CA GLU A 90 -2.99 -0.24 -15.79
C GLU A 90 -2.81 0.99 -16.70
N ALA A 91 -1.95 1.94 -16.31
CA ALA A 91 -1.56 3.07 -17.14
C ALA A 91 -0.51 2.76 -18.21
N GLY A 92 -0.04 1.51 -18.29
CA GLY A 92 0.85 1.02 -19.36
C GLY A 92 2.29 0.71 -18.96
N SER A 93 2.63 0.73 -17.67
CA SER A 93 3.94 0.30 -17.19
C SER A 93 4.14 -1.20 -17.37
N THR A 94 5.39 -1.61 -17.62
CA THR A 94 5.79 -3.02 -17.56
C THR A 94 5.83 -3.51 -16.10
N ALA A 95 5.85 -4.82 -15.87
CA ALA A 95 5.96 -5.40 -14.53
C ALA A 95 7.22 -4.91 -13.79
N VAL A 96 8.33 -4.75 -14.50
CA VAL A 96 9.59 -4.22 -13.94
C VAL A 96 9.44 -2.76 -13.55
N GLN A 97 8.81 -1.93 -14.38
CA GLN A 97 8.57 -0.52 -14.09
C GLN A 97 7.58 -0.35 -12.94
N GLU A 98 6.49 -1.13 -12.92
CA GLU A 98 5.57 -1.16 -11.79
C GLU A 98 6.30 -1.41 -10.48
N LEU A 99 7.12 -2.48 -10.42
CA LEU A 99 7.89 -2.81 -9.24
C LEU A 99 8.86 -1.69 -8.83
N ALA A 100 9.62 -1.16 -9.78
CA ALA A 100 10.62 -0.14 -9.52
C ALA A 100 10.00 1.15 -8.99
N PHE A 101 8.94 1.63 -9.61
CA PHE A 101 8.26 2.86 -9.21
C PHE A 101 7.53 2.70 -7.87
N THR A 102 6.87 1.56 -7.66
CA THR A 102 6.17 1.29 -6.39
C THR A 102 7.14 1.26 -5.21
N LEU A 103 8.30 0.63 -5.36
CA LEU A 103 9.31 0.62 -4.31
C LEU A 103 9.94 2.00 -4.11
N ALA A 104 10.15 2.77 -5.19
CA ALA A 104 10.63 4.15 -5.11
C ALA A 104 9.66 5.04 -4.32
N ASP A 105 8.36 4.93 -4.57
CA ASP A 105 7.33 5.63 -3.79
C ASP A 105 7.36 5.21 -2.32
N GLY A 106 7.51 3.90 -2.06
CA GLY A 106 7.65 3.37 -0.70
C GLY A 106 8.85 3.97 0.04
N TYR A 107 9.98 4.10 -0.63
CA TYR A 107 11.16 4.74 -0.05
C TYR A 107 10.95 6.23 0.17
N ALA A 108 10.33 6.94 -0.76
CA ALA A 108 10.03 8.36 -0.59
C ALA A 108 9.13 8.60 0.64
N TYR A 109 8.10 7.79 0.86
CA TYR A 109 7.27 7.89 2.06
C TYR A 109 8.06 7.57 3.34
N ALA A 110 8.95 6.58 3.30
CA ALA A 110 9.79 6.23 4.44
C ALA A 110 10.78 7.38 4.75
N ASP A 111 11.41 7.95 3.75
CA ASP A 111 12.36 9.06 3.90
C ASP A 111 11.67 10.28 4.54
N TRP A 112 10.48 10.67 4.07
CA TRP A 112 9.70 11.76 4.65
C TRP A 112 9.29 11.52 6.11
N ALA A 113 8.93 10.28 6.45
CA ALA A 113 8.58 9.90 7.82
C ALA A 113 9.81 9.96 8.75
N ILE A 114 10.97 9.50 8.27
CA ILE A 114 12.23 9.57 9.01
C ILE A 114 12.70 11.02 9.19
N GLU A 115 12.60 11.86 8.16
CA GLU A 115 12.91 13.29 8.26
C GLU A 115 12.02 14.01 9.28
N ARG A 116 10.78 13.52 9.47
CA ARG A 116 9.88 13.98 10.54
C ARG A 116 10.32 13.52 11.95
N GLY A 117 11.28 12.64 12.06
CA GLY A 117 11.80 12.09 13.32
C GLY A 117 11.14 10.79 13.78
N LEU A 118 10.37 10.12 12.91
CA LEU A 118 9.83 8.80 13.23
C LEU A 118 10.88 7.70 13.08
N ASN A 119 10.83 6.69 13.96
CA ASN A 119 11.67 5.51 13.81
C ASN A 119 11.05 4.56 12.77
N ILE A 120 11.88 4.00 11.90
CA ILE A 120 11.44 3.08 10.84
C ILE A 120 10.62 1.89 11.38
N ASP A 121 11.00 1.34 12.52
CA ASP A 121 10.32 0.19 13.13
C ASP A 121 8.95 0.53 13.75
N ASP A 122 8.65 1.81 13.94
CA ASP A 122 7.35 2.23 14.47
C ASP A 122 6.26 2.28 13.37
N PHE A 123 6.61 2.65 12.14
CA PHE A 123 5.64 2.85 11.06
C PHE A 123 5.73 1.81 9.92
N ALA A 124 6.94 1.36 9.54
CA ALA A 124 7.10 0.44 8.41
C ALA A 124 6.31 -0.88 8.55
N PRO A 125 6.12 -1.46 9.75
CA PRO A 125 5.25 -2.63 9.92
C PRO A 125 3.79 -2.40 9.49
N ARG A 126 3.37 -1.13 9.34
CA ARG A 126 2.02 -0.74 8.91
C ARG A 126 1.95 -0.30 7.44
N PHE A 127 3.07 -0.20 6.77
CA PHE A 127 3.08 -0.01 5.33
C PHE A 127 2.52 -1.26 4.65
N SER A 128 1.65 -1.04 3.70
CA SER A 128 1.12 -2.08 2.81
C SER A 128 1.31 -1.66 1.36
N PHE A 129 1.24 -2.63 0.47
CA PHE A 129 1.44 -2.41 -0.96
C PHE A 129 0.28 -2.99 -1.75
N PHE A 130 0.15 -2.56 -2.99
CA PHE A 130 -0.88 -3.03 -3.89
C PHE A 130 -0.30 -3.19 -5.29
N PHE A 131 -0.24 -4.43 -5.78
CA PHE A 131 0.30 -4.77 -7.08
C PHE A 131 -0.77 -5.29 -8.04
N ASN A 132 -0.48 -5.17 -9.32
CA ASN A 132 -1.23 -5.78 -10.41
C ASN A 132 -0.82 -7.25 -10.58
N ALA A 133 -1.72 -8.10 -11.05
CA ALA A 133 -1.46 -9.45 -11.53
C ALA A 133 -1.89 -9.54 -13.00
N HIS A 134 -0.94 -9.47 -13.91
CA HIS A 134 -1.15 -9.53 -15.35
C HIS A 134 -1.03 -10.97 -15.89
N ASN A 135 -1.08 -11.13 -17.21
CA ASN A 135 -1.20 -12.43 -17.87
C ASN A 135 0.11 -13.24 -17.90
N ASP A 136 1.28 -12.63 -17.78
CA ASP A 136 2.54 -13.37 -17.75
C ASP A 136 2.77 -13.96 -16.35
N PHE A 137 2.36 -15.21 -16.20
CA PHE A 137 2.35 -15.92 -14.93
C PHE A 137 3.74 -15.97 -14.23
N PHE A 138 4.77 -16.29 -15.00
CA PHE A 138 6.12 -16.44 -14.44
C PHE A 138 6.77 -15.09 -14.13
N GLU A 139 6.53 -14.09 -14.96
CA GLU A 139 6.98 -12.72 -14.71
C GLU A 139 6.35 -12.15 -13.42
N GLU A 140 5.05 -12.36 -13.23
CA GLU A 140 4.33 -11.92 -12.05
C GLU A 140 4.84 -12.58 -10.75
N ILE A 141 5.08 -13.91 -10.78
CA ILE A 141 5.71 -14.60 -9.65
C ILE A 141 7.10 -14.03 -9.36
N ALA A 142 7.92 -13.83 -10.38
CA ALA A 142 9.26 -13.27 -10.24
C ALA A 142 9.20 -11.85 -9.67
N LYS A 143 8.28 -11.02 -10.13
CA LYS A 143 8.02 -9.66 -9.62
C LYS A 143 7.78 -9.65 -8.11
N TYR A 144 6.85 -10.47 -7.62
CA TYR A 144 6.54 -10.49 -6.18
C TYR A 144 7.70 -11.04 -5.33
N ARG A 145 8.43 -12.02 -5.85
CA ARG A 145 9.63 -12.53 -5.16
C ARG A 145 10.73 -11.48 -5.10
N ALA A 146 10.96 -10.76 -6.20
CA ALA A 146 11.91 -9.66 -6.26
C ALA A 146 11.50 -8.52 -5.31
N ALA A 147 10.20 -8.14 -5.31
CA ALA A 147 9.65 -7.12 -4.42
C ALA A 147 9.98 -7.40 -2.95
N ARG A 148 9.66 -8.60 -2.46
CA ARG A 148 9.95 -9.00 -1.07
C ARG A 148 11.43 -8.94 -0.74
N ARG A 149 12.27 -9.45 -1.64
CA ARG A 149 13.72 -9.50 -1.43
C ARG A 149 14.35 -8.11 -1.41
N ILE A 150 13.97 -7.24 -2.34
CA ILE A 150 14.50 -5.88 -2.45
C ILE A 150 14.08 -5.07 -1.22
N TRP A 151 12.79 -5.08 -0.87
CA TRP A 151 12.27 -4.39 0.29
C TRP A 151 12.96 -4.83 1.58
N ALA A 152 13.04 -6.13 1.85
CA ALA A 152 13.68 -6.67 3.03
C ALA A 152 15.14 -6.25 3.15
N ARG A 153 15.88 -6.33 2.03
CA ARG A 153 17.28 -5.91 1.97
C ARG A 153 17.42 -4.42 2.29
N ASP A 154 16.63 -3.58 1.66
CA ASP A 154 16.78 -2.14 1.78
C ASP A 154 16.27 -1.63 3.14
N MET A 155 15.21 -2.21 3.70
CA MET A 155 14.81 -1.93 5.08
C MET A 155 15.91 -2.27 6.07
N LYS A 156 16.57 -3.40 5.89
CA LYS A 156 17.66 -3.83 6.77
C LYS A 156 18.92 -2.98 6.62
N TYR A 157 19.40 -2.78 5.40
CA TYR A 157 20.74 -2.22 5.17
C TYR A 157 20.73 -0.71 4.91
N LYS A 158 19.70 -0.16 4.26
CA LYS A 158 19.58 1.27 4.02
C LYS A 158 18.96 2.00 5.21
N TYR A 159 17.87 1.44 5.76
CA TYR A 159 17.10 2.07 6.82
C TYR A 159 17.43 1.59 8.22
N GLY A 160 18.19 0.53 8.36
CA GLY A 160 18.64 0.01 9.66
C GLY A 160 17.52 -0.59 10.51
N ALA A 161 16.42 -1.05 9.86
CA ALA A 161 15.30 -1.68 10.55
C ALA A 161 15.76 -2.92 11.33
N LYS A 162 15.22 -3.08 12.53
CA LYS A 162 15.52 -4.19 13.44
C LYS A 162 14.33 -5.13 13.62
N ASP A 163 13.10 -4.61 13.52
CA ASP A 163 11.88 -5.43 13.59
C ASP A 163 11.72 -6.23 12.27
N PRO A 164 11.66 -7.58 12.32
CA PRO A 164 11.39 -8.39 11.13
C PRO A 164 10.12 -7.98 10.37
N ARG A 165 9.11 -7.44 11.06
CA ARG A 165 7.88 -6.97 10.44
C ARG A 165 8.11 -5.75 9.54
N SER A 166 9.07 -4.89 9.85
CA SER A 166 9.47 -3.76 9.00
C SER A 166 10.08 -4.22 7.68
N MET A 167 10.76 -5.38 7.70
CA MET A 167 11.37 -6.00 6.53
C MET A 167 10.38 -6.84 5.71
N THR A 168 9.16 -7.06 6.22
CA THR A 168 8.13 -7.84 5.52
C THR A 168 7.35 -6.95 4.57
N LEU A 169 7.43 -7.21 3.26
CA LEU A 169 6.58 -6.56 2.27
C LEU A 169 5.18 -7.20 2.31
N ARG A 170 4.24 -6.51 2.95
CA ARG A 170 2.83 -6.93 2.95
C ARG A 170 2.12 -6.29 1.78
N PHE A 171 1.44 -7.07 0.97
CA PHE A 171 0.73 -6.54 -0.18
C PHE A 171 -0.55 -7.29 -0.50
N HIS A 172 -1.47 -6.58 -1.11
CA HIS A 172 -2.60 -7.09 -1.86
C HIS A 172 -2.23 -7.14 -3.35
N THR A 173 -2.81 -8.09 -4.06
CA THR A 173 -2.69 -8.18 -5.52
C THR A 173 -4.09 -8.27 -6.13
N GLN A 174 -4.28 -7.61 -7.25
CA GLN A 174 -5.52 -7.67 -8.01
C GLN A 174 -5.22 -8.07 -9.44
N THR A 175 -6.05 -8.95 -10.01
CA THR A 175 -6.00 -9.27 -11.44
C THR A 175 -6.15 -8.00 -12.27
N ALA A 176 -5.28 -7.85 -13.30
CA ALA A 176 -5.32 -6.71 -14.21
C ALA A 176 -6.71 -6.55 -14.81
N GLY A 177 -7.32 -5.37 -14.64
CA GLY A 177 -8.65 -5.08 -15.18
C GLY A 177 -8.69 -5.23 -16.69
N CYS A 178 -7.62 -4.83 -17.38
CA CYS A 178 -7.49 -4.96 -18.83
C CYS A 178 -7.44 -6.43 -19.34
N SER A 179 -7.18 -7.40 -18.47
CA SER A 179 -7.21 -8.83 -18.82
C SER A 179 -8.62 -9.44 -18.79
N LEU A 180 -9.59 -8.75 -18.22
CA LEU A 180 -10.97 -9.20 -18.10
C LEU A 180 -11.80 -8.68 -19.28
N THR A 181 -12.51 -9.59 -19.96
CA THR A 181 -13.27 -9.22 -21.16
C THR A 181 -14.78 -9.35 -20.91
N ALA A 182 -15.57 -8.38 -21.35
CA ALA A 182 -17.02 -8.41 -21.24
C ALA A 182 -17.64 -9.57 -22.04
N GLN A 183 -16.96 -10.01 -23.10
CA GLN A 183 -17.43 -11.08 -24.01
C GLN A 183 -17.32 -12.49 -23.39
N GLN A 184 -16.57 -12.65 -22.31
CA GLN A 184 -16.30 -13.95 -21.68
C GLN A 184 -16.48 -13.86 -20.14
N PRO A 185 -17.66 -13.50 -19.63
CA PRO A 185 -17.85 -13.24 -18.21
C PRO A 185 -17.57 -14.48 -17.32
N GLU A 186 -17.93 -15.67 -17.78
CA GLU A 186 -17.72 -16.91 -17.04
C GLU A 186 -16.21 -17.26 -16.94
N ILE A 187 -15.45 -17.02 -18.00
CA ILE A 187 -13.99 -17.25 -18.01
C ILE A 187 -13.29 -16.22 -17.10
N ASN A 188 -13.86 -15.03 -16.93
CA ASN A 188 -13.31 -14.03 -16.02
C ASN A 188 -13.28 -14.49 -14.56
N ILE A 189 -14.14 -15.40 -14.16
CA ILE A 189 -14.09 -16.02 -12.82
C ILE A 189 -12.74 -16.71 -12.63
N VAL A 190 -12.32 -17.51 -13.60
CA VAL A 190 -11.02 -18.21 -13.56
C VAL A 190 -9.86 -17.21 -13.61
N ARG A 191 -9.95 -16.20 -14.48
CA ARG A 191 -8.92 -15.14 -14.59
C ARG A 191 -8.77 -14.39 -13.27
N ALA A 192 -9.87 -14.00 -12.65
CA ALA A 192 -9.85 -13.23 -11.40
C ALA A 192 -9.34 -14.03 -10.20
N VAL A 193 -9.51 -15.35 -10.17
CA VAL A 193 -9.03 -16.22 -9.08
C VAL A 193 -7.54 -16.52 -9.20
N SER A 194 -6.94 -16.40 -10.38
CA SER A 194 -5.55 -16.78 -10.64
C SER A 194 -4.54 -16.05 -9.75
N TYR A 195 -4.79 -14.79 -9.34
CA TYR A 195 -3.91 -14.04 -8.47
C TYR A 195 -3.66 -14.72 -7.12
N THR A 196 -4.63 -15.49 -6.62
CA THR A 196 -4.48 -16.24 -5.36
C THR A 196 -3.31 -17.20 -5.43
N HIS A 197 -3.09 -17.84 -6.57
CA HIS A 197 -1.98 -18.76 -6.79
C HIS A 197 -0.64 -18.04 -6.98
N LEU A 198 -0.64 -16.84 -7.54
CA LEU A 198 0.55 -16.01 -7.72
C LEU A 198 1.12 -15.51 -6.39
N THR A 199 0.24 -15.25 -5.41
CA THR A 199 0.58 -14.64 -4.14
C THR A 199 0.81 -15.63 -3.01
N LEU A 200 0.55 -16.92 -3.24
CA LEU A 200 0.81 -17.95 -2.23
C LEU A 200 2.26 -17.84 -1.74
N PRO A 201 2.47 -17.78 -0.43
CA PRO A 201 3.82 -17.76 0.11
C PRO A 201 4.49 -19.05 -0.31
N THR A 202 5.47 -18.94 -1.20
CA THR A 202 6.48 -19.98 -1.26
C THR A 202 7.15 -19.93 0.10
N ASN A 203 7.04 -20.98 0.89
CA ASN A 203 7.74 -21.17 2.16
C ASN A 203 9.24 -21.21 1.89
N GLY A 204 9.77 -20.08 1.48
CA GLY A 204 11.18 -19.81 1.29
C GLY A 204 11.55 -18.80 2.34
N THR A 205 11.96 -19.28 3.49
CA THR A 205 12.86 -18.55 4.37
C THR A 205 13.98 -17.95 3.52
N VAL A 206 14.05 -16.65 3.49
CA VAL A 206 15.26 -15.94 3.04
C VAL A 206 16.21 -15.86 4.21
#